data_f46473f3b8ffbd77af03c62f4a8360cc
#
_entry.id   f46473f3b8ffbd77af03c62f4a8360cc
#
_cell.length_a   1.000
_cell.length_b   1.000
_cell.length_c   1.000
_cell.angle_alpha   90.00
_cell.angle_beta   90.00
_cell.angle_gamma   90.00
#
_symmetry.space_group_name_H-M   'P 1'
#
loop_
_entity.id
_entity.type
_entity.pdbx_description
1 polymer ?
#
loop_
_entity_poly.entity_id
_entity_poly.type
_entity_poly.pdbx_seq_one_letter_code
_entity_poly.pdbx_strand_id
1 'polypeptide(L)'
;MKLTPNFYRDRVCLNVLAGSKENARDIYAAAEGHVLVGVLSKNYPDVASAVADMREYAALIDNALSVGLGAGDPNQSAMVSEISRQVQPQHVNQVFTGVATSRALLGQQETVVNGLVSPTGTPGRVKISTGPLSSQTPDGVVPVETAIALLKDMGGSSIKYFPMGGLKCRDEYIAVAQACARHDFWLEPTGGIDLDNFTEILQIALDAGVSKIIPHIYSSIIDKVSGNTRPDDVRQLMAMTRACVG
;
A
#
# COMPACT_ATOMS: atom_id res chain seq x y z
N MET A 1 13.42 -13.88 -9.51
CA MET A 1 12.39 -12.82 -9.47
C MET A 1 12.62 -12.04 -8.18
N LYS A 2 12.68 -10.71 -8.23
CA LYS A 2 12.93 -9.88 -7.05
C LYS A 2 11.66 -9.83 -6.18
N LEU A 3 11.78 -10.10 -4.88
CA LEU A 3 10.64 -10.15 -3.95
C LEU A 3 10.52 -8.90 -3.06
N THR A 4 11.55 -8.06 -3.04
CA THR A 4 11.57 -6.84 -2.23
C THR A 4 11.39 -5.59 -3.09
N PRO A 5 10.60 -4.59 -2.65
CA PRO A 5 10.47 -3.31 -3.34
C PRO A 5 11.81 -2.56 -3.48
N ASN A 6 11.91 -1.75 -4.53
CA ASN A 6 13.06 -0.91 -4.78
C ASN A 6 12.84 0.49 -4.18
N PHE A 7 13.23 0.68 -2.93
CA PHE A 7 13.08 1.98 -2.26
C PHE A 7 14.12 3.00 -2.77
N TYR A 8 13.66 4.21 -3.12
CA TYR A 8 14.56 5.33 -3.36
C TYR A 8 15.31 5.68 -2.07
N ARG A 9 16.64 5.72 -2.14
CA ARG A 9 17.55 5.91 -0.99
C ARG A 9 17.19 5.06 0.23
N ASP A 10 16.68 3.88 -0.01
CA ASP A 10 16.24 2.95 1.04
C ASP A 10 15.10 3.50 1.95
N ARG A 11 14.36 4.52 1.50
CA ARG A 11 13.36 5.23 2.29
C ARG A 11 11.95 5.21 1.69
N VAL A 12 11.80 5.49 0.40
CA VAL A 12 10.48 5.71 -0.22
C VAL A 12 10.31 4.86 -1.46
N CYS A 13 9.16 4.18 -1.57
CA CYS A 13 8.71 3.49 -2.78
C CYS A 13 7.27 3.90 -3.05
N LEU A 14 6.99 4.48 -4.23
CA LEU A 14 5.62 4.87 -4.59
C LEU A 14 4.72 3.64 -4.77
N ASN A 15 3.41 3.79 -4.58
CA ASN A 15 2.43 2.80 -4.97
C ASN A 15 1.32 3.48 -5.79
N VAL A 16 1.18 3.08 -7.06
CA VAL A 16 0.21 3.64 -8.00
C VAL A 16 -0.50 2.53 -8.77
N LEU A 17 -1.70 2.80 -9.29
CA LEU A 17 -2.47 1.79 -10.06
C LEU A 17 -2.10 1.85 -11.54
N ALA A 18 -2.10 0.70 -12.21
CA ALA A 18 -2.04 0.62 -13.66
C ALA A 18 -3.42 0.33 -14.27
N GLY A 19 -3.74 1.00 -15.37
CA GLY A 19 -4.94 0.73 -16.16
C GLY A 19 -4.74 -0.35 -17.23
N SER A 20 -3.48 -0.59 -17.63
CA SER A 20 -3.09 -1.62 -18.61
C SER A 20 -1.65 -2.08 -18.38
N LYS A 21 -1.23 -3.14 -19.08
CA LYS A 21 0.16 -3.64 -19.04
C LYS A 21 1.16 -2.63 -19.62
N GLU A 22 0.79 -1.97 -20.70
CA GLU A 22 1.58 -0.87 -21.28
C GLU A 22 1.73 0.26 -20.27
N ASN A 23 0.63 0.66 -19.63
CA ASN A 23 0.65 1.68 -18.60
C ASN A 23 1.52 1.28 -17.39
N ALA A 24 1.50 -0.01 -17.00
CA ALA A 24 2.37 -0.51 -15.92
C ALA A 24 3.86 -0.34 -16.26
N ARG A 25 4.25 -0.62 -17.52
CA ARG A 25 5.63 -0.42 -17.99
C ARG A 25 6.01 1.06 -17.99
N ASP A 26 5.11 1.93 -18.48
CA ASP A 26 5.33 3.37 -18.52
C ASP A 26 5.48 3.97 -17.11
N ILE A 27 4.65 3.53 -16.15
CA ILE A 27 4.74 3.88 -14.74
C ILE A 27 6.10 3.44 -14.16
N TYR A 28 6.48 2.19 -14.39
CA TYR A 28 7.73 1.62 -13.86
C TYR A 28 8.95 2.37 -14.38
N ALA A 29 8.95 2.70 -15.68
CA ALA A 29 10.00 3.52 -16.29
C ALA A 29 10.00 4.96 -15.77
N ALA A 30 8.82 5.61 -15.63
CA ALA A 30 8.68 6.97 -15.13
C ALA A 30 9.17 7.12 -13.67
N ALA A 31 9.02 6.07 -12.86
CA ALA A 31 9.49 6.02 -11.48
C ALA A 31 10.91 5.47 -11.33
N GLU A 32 11.61 5.18 -12.44
CA GLU A 32 12.97 4.58 -12.42
C GLU A 32 13.04 3.31 -11.55
N GLY A 33 11.94 2.53 -11.54
CA GLY A 33 11.81 1.31 -10.75
C GLY A 33 11.53 1.53 -9.25
N HIS A 34 11.41 2.77 -8.77
CA HIS A 34 11.10 3.07 -7.36
C HIS A 34 9.58 3.13 -7.11
N VAL A 35 8.85 2.15 -7.63
CA VAL A 35 7.40 2.08 -7.57
C VAL A 35 6.90 0.65 -7.46
N LEU A 36 5.81 0.47 -6.76
CA LEU A 36 4.96 -0.70 -6.77
C LEU A 36 3.75 -0.40 -7.64
N VAL A 37 3.47 -1.25 -8.61
CA VAL A 37 2.36 -1.07 -9.54
C VAL A 37 1.17 -1.91 -9.09
N GLY A 38 0.10 -1.23 -8.70
CA GLY A 38 -1.10 -1.86 -8.16
C GLY A 38 -1.98 -2.45 -9.26
N VAL A 39 -2.36 -3.72 -9.08
CA VAL A 39 -3.38 -4.42 -9.85
C VAL A 39 -4.41 -5.00 -8.88
N LEU A 40 -5.70 -4.74 -9.14
CA LEU A 40 -6.76 -5.01 -8.17
C LEU A 40 -7.40 -6.37 -8.40
N SER A 41 -7.49 -7.21 -7.35
CA SER A 41 -8.14 -8.52 -7.40
C SER A 41 -9.59 -8.46 -7.86
N LYS A 42 -10.32 -7.43 -7.45
CA LYS A 42 -11.73 -7.23 -7.81
C LYS A 42 -12.01 -7.08 -9.32
N ASN A 43 -10.98 -6.84 -10.12
CA ASN A 43 -11.11 -6.71 -11.57
C ASN A 43 -11.19 -8.07 -12.29
N TYR A 44 -11.04 -9.18 -11.55
CA TYR A 44 -11.02 -10.53 -12.08
C TYR A 44 -12.17 -11.37 -11.52
N PRO A 45 -12.76 -12.27 -12.32
CA PRO A 45 -13.84 -13.13 -11.87
C PRO A 45 -13.38 -14.23 -10.91
N ASP A 46 -12.11 -14.63 -11.00
CA ASP A 46 -11.53 -15.73 -10.20
C ASP A 46 -10.00 -15.61 -10.04
N VAL A 47 -9.46 -16.45 -9.16
CA VAL A 47 -8.02 -16.50 -8.87
C VAL A 47 -7.19 -16.90 -10.08
N ALA A 48 -7.66 -17.84 -10.89
CA ALA A 48 -6.87 -18.38 -12.00
C ALA A 48 -6.62 -17.32 -13.08
N SER A 49 -7.67 -16.58 -13.47
CA SER A 49 -7.56 -15.46 -14.42
C SER A 49 -6.70 -14.32 -13.86
N ALA A 50 -6.87 -13.99 -12.58
CA ALA A 50 -6.03 -12.99 -11.93
C ALA A 50 -4.54 -13.38 -11.94
N VAL A 51 -4.23 -14.61 -11.58
CA VAL A 51 -2.84 -15.14 -11.55
C VAL A 51 -2.21 -15.12 -12.93
N ALA A 52 -2.95 -15.57 -13.95
CA ALA A 52 -2.45 -15.59 -15.33
C ALA A 52 -2.06 -14.17 -15.79
N ASP A 53 -2.94 -13.20 -15.61
CA ASP A 53 -2.74 -11.82 -16.04
C ASP A 53 -1.68 -11.10 -15.18
N MET A 54 -1.72 -11.24 -13.85
CA MET A 54 -0.76 -10.60 -12.95
C MET A 54 0.67 -11.10 -13.10
N ARG A 55 0.88 -12.34 -13.56
CA ARG A 55 2.22 -12.85 -13.94
C ARG A 55 2.78 -12.12 -15.15
N GLU A 56 1.93 -11.76 -16.11
CA GLU A 56 2.35 -10.95 -17.26
C GLU A 56 2.75 -9.53 -16.82
N TYR A 57 1.95 -8.89 -15.93
CA TYR A 57 2.35 -7.62 -15.30
C TYR A 57 3.72 -7.75 -14.60
N ALA A 58 3.87 -8.75 -13.75
CA ALA A 58 5.10 -8.96 -12.97
C ALA A 58 6.34 -9.10 -13.87
N ALA A 59 6.20 -9.79 -15.00
CA ALA A 59 7.30 -9.96 -15.97
C ALA A 59 7.73 -8.63 -16.64
N LEU A 60 6.83 -7.66 -16.77
CA LEU A 60 7.10 -6.38 -17.42
C LEU A 60 7.75 -5.34 -16.50
N ILE A 61 7.63 -5.50 -15.17
CA ILE A 61 7.99 -4.50 -14.16
C ILE A 61 8.93 -5.05 -13.08
N ASP A 62 9.78 -6.01 -13.41
CA ASP A 62 10.72 -6.66 -12.46
C ASP A 62 10.05 -7.13 -11.16
N ASN A 63 8.84 -7.68 -11.28
CA ASN A 63 7.99 -8.12 -10.17
C ASN A 63 7.55 -7.00 -9.19
N ALA A 64 7.68 -5.74 -9.57
CA ALA A 64 7.23 -4.60 -8.74
C ALA A 64 5.69 -4.50 -8.68
N LEU A 65 5.05 -5.65 -8.53
CA LEU A 65 3.59 -5.81 -8.47
C LEU A 65 3.09 -5.62 -7.05
N SER A 66 2.00 -4.87 -6.92
CA SER A 66 1.20 -4.72 -5.69
C SER A 66 -0.19 -5.32 -5.91
N VAL A 67 -0.47 -6.46 -5.30
CA VAL A 67 -1.80 -7.08 -5.35
C VAL A 67 -2.75 -6.32 -4.44
N GLY A 68 -3.81 -5.73 -5.01
CA GLY A 68 -4.74 -4.85 -4.32
C GLY A 68 -6.13 -5.45 -4.10
N LEU A 69 -6.78 -5.07 -2.99
CA LEU A 69 -8.18 -5.40 -2.70
C LEU A 69 -9.17 -4.63 -3.60
N GLY A 70 -8.84 -3.36 -3.90
CA GLY A 70 -9.75 -2.40 -4.50
C GLY A 70 -10.58 -1.65 -3.46
N ALA A 71 -10.17 -0.39 -3.21
CA ALA A 71 -10.78 0.49 -2.19
C ALA A 71 -10.90 -0.13 -0.78
N GLY A 72 -10.02 -1.07 -0.43
CA GLY A 72 -10.07 -1.74 0.88
C GLY A 72 -11.22 -2.74 1.04
N ASP A 73 -11.81 -3.24 -0.06
CA ASP A 73 -12.93 -4.18 -0.03
C ASP A 73 -12.58 -5.46 0.77
N PRO A 74 -13.19 -5.67 1.95
CA PRO A 74 -12.87 -6.81 2.79
C PRO A 74 -13.21 -8.17 2.16
N ASN A 75 -14.15 -8.21 1.22
CA ASN A 75 -14.56 -9.46 0.56
C ASN A 75 -13.46 -9.99 -0.38
N GLN A 76 -12.49 -9.16 -0.77
CA GLN A 76 -11.36 -9.55 -1.60
C GLN A 76 -10.21 -10.22 -0.82
N SER A 77 -10.27 -10.23 0.51
CA SER A 77 -9.18 -10.69 1.39
C SER A 77 -8.69 -12.11 1.04
N ALA A 78 -9.60 -13.07 0.92
CA ALA A 78 -9.25 -14.45 0.58
C ALA A 78 -8.66 -14.57 -0.83
N MET A 79 -9.25 -13.89 -1.81
CA MET A 79 -8.77 -13.89 -3.20
C MET A 79 -7.37 -13.28 -3.32
N VAL A 80 -7.10 -12.17 -2.63
CA VAL A 80 -5.76 -11.56 -2.57
C VAL A 80 -4.72 -12.53 -2.02
N SER A 81 -5.05 -13.25 -0.94
CA SER A 81 -4.14 -14.24 -0.34
C SER A 81 -3.79 -15.37 -1.32
N GLU A 82 -4.78 -15.93 -2.01
CA GLU A 82 -4.59 -17.01 -2.97
C GLU A 82 -3.84 -16.56 -4.25
N ILE A 83 -4.13 -15.37 -4.76
CA ILE A 83 -3.36 -14.77 -5.86
C ILE A 83 -1.90 -14.62 -5.44
N SER A 84 -1.66 -14.04 -4.26
CA SER A 84 -0.30 -13.74 -3.77
C SER A 84 0.53 -15.01 -3.56
N ARG A 85 -0.08 -16.09 -3.10
CA ARG A 85 0.56 -17.41 -3.00
C ARG A 85 1.15 -17.87 -4.34
N GLN A 86 0.44 -17.65 -5.43
CA GLN A 86 0.81 -18.16 -6.76
C GLN A 86 1.68 -17.20 -7.56
N VAL A 87 1.51 -15.89 -7.38
CA VAL A 87 2.24 -14.84 -8.12
C VAL A 87 3.54 -14.48 -7.42
N GLN A 88 3.60 -14.53 -6.09
CA GLN A 88 4.75 -14.08 -5.28
C GLN A 88 5.16 -12.63 -5.58
N PRO A 89 4.25 -11.65 -5.41
CA PRO A 89 4.51 -10.25 -5.73
C PRO A 89 5.46 -9.61 -4.72
N GLN A 90 5.97 -8.42 -5.02
CA GLN A 90 6.74 -7.63 -4.04
C GLN A 90 5.87 -7.06 -2.92
N HIS A 91 4.55 -6.89 -3.17
CA HIS A 91 3.66 -6.22 -2.22
C HIS A 91 2.24 -6.78 -2.25
N VAL A 92 1.64 -6.89 -1.06
CA VAL A 92 0.26 -7.38 -0.86
C VAL A 92 -0.51 -6.40 0.03
N ASN A 93 -1.63 -5.90 -0.48
CA ASN A 93 -2.58 -5.14 0.32
C ASN A 93 -3.58 -6.07 1.00
N GLN A 94 -3.69 -5.97 2.32
CA GLN A 94 -4.58 -6.85 3.06
C GLN A 94 -5.39 -6.10 4.11
N VAL A 95 -6.60 -6.58 4.39
CA VAL A 95 -7.36 -6.17 5.57
C VAL A 95 -6.62 -6.63 6.83
N PHE A 96 -6.85 -5.98 7.96
CA PHE A 96 -6.11 -6.27 9.20
C PHE A 96 -6.14 -7.78 9.55
N THR A 97 -7.32 -8.38 9.52
CA THR A 97 -7.52 -9.80 9.89
C THR A 97 -7.00 -10.80 8.86
N GLY A 98 -6.65 -10.37 7.63
CA GLY A 98 -6.18 -11.25 6.56
C GLY A 98 -4.65 -11.38 6.48
N VAL A 99 -3.91 -10.59 7.27
CA VAL A 99 -2.44 -10.51 7.18
C VAL A 99 -1.77 -11.86 7.45
N ALA A 100 -2.15 -12.56 8.53
CA ALA A 100 -1.58 -13.86 8.89
C ALA A 100 -1.82 -14.92 7.79
N THR A 101 -3.02 -14.93 7.20
CA THR A 101 -3.34 -15.84 6.09
C THR A 101 -2.47 -15.57 4.88
N SER A 102 -2.35 -14.30 4.46
CA SER A 102 -1.48 -13.95 3.32
C SER A 102 -0.03 -14.33 3.59
N ARG A 103 0.49 -14.04 4.79
CA ARG A 103 1.87 -14.38 5.15
C ARG A 103 2.11 -15.89 5.14
N ALA A 104 1.20 -16.67 5.71
CA ALA A 104 1.30 -18.12 5.73
C ALA A 104 1.29 -18.73 4.32
N LEU A 105 0.40 -18.22 3.44
CA LEU A 105 0.29 -18.70 2.07
C LEU A 105 1.47 -18.28 1.18
N LEU A 106 2.07 -17.11 1.40
CA LEU A 106 3.32 -16.69 0.74
C LEU A 106 4.48 -17.64 1.06
N GLY A 107 4.55 -18.19 2.26
CA GLY A 107 5.60 -19.11 2.70
C GLY A 107 7.00 -18.48 2.79
N GLN A 108 7.11 -17.16 2.74
CA GLN A 108 8.36 -16.39 2.81
C GLN A 108 8.11 -15.02 3.47
N GLN A 109 9.19 -14.30 3.84
CA GLN A 109 9.13 -13.04 4.60
C GLN A 109 9.51 -11.79 3.77
N GLU A 110 9.93 -11.95 2.51
CA GLU A 110 10.47 -10.85 1.70
C GLU A 110 9.39 -9.95 1.10
N THR A 111 8.25 -10.54 0.69
CA THR A 111 7.08 -9.78 0.22
C THR A 111 6.55 -8.88 1.34
N VAL A 112 6.34 -7.62 1.03
CA VAL A 112 5.68 -6.68 1.95
C VAL A 112 4.20 -7.01 2.04
N VAL A 113 3.70 -7.25 3.25
CA VAL A 113 2.27 -7.44 3.52
C VAL A 113 1.80 -6.35 4.46
N ASN A 114 0.96 -5.44 3.98
CA ASN A 114 0.38 -4.42 4.85
C ASN A 114 -0.86 -4.89 5.58
N GLY A 115 -1.15 -4.27 6.72
CA GLY A 115 -2.43 -4.42 7.42
C GLY A 115 -3.21 -3.11 7.40
N LEU A 116 -4.43 -3.16 6.86
CA LEU A 116 -5.33 -2.01 6.79
C LEU A 116 -5.84 -1.61 8.16
N VAL A 117 -5.59 -0.37 8.54
CA VAL A 117 -6.22 0.31 9.68
C VAL A 117 -6.86 1.62 9.22
N SER A 118 -7.89 2.09 9.95
CA SER A 118 -8.60 3.32 9.58
C SER A 118 -8.53 4.38 10.66
N PRO A 119 -8.65 5.68 10.27
CA PRO A 119 -8.80 6.79 11.20
C PRO A 119 -10.01 6.60 12.12
N THR A 120 -9.96 7.22 13.31
CA THR A 120 -11.02 7.15 14.33
C THR A 120 -11.53 8.53 14.77
N GLY A 121 -10.87 9.59 14.32
CA GLY A 121 -11.05 10.95 14.84
C GLY A 121 -10.26 11.23 16.12
N THR A 122 -9.44 10.26 16.60
CA THR A 122 -8.66 10.41 17.84
C THR A 122 -7.19 10.08 17.58
N PRO A 123 -6.27 11.02 17.68
CA PRO A 123 -4.83 10.75 17.53
C PRO A 123 -4.34 9.65 18.46
N GLY A 124 -3.49 8.76 17.93
CA GLY A 124 -2.94 7.62 18.67
C GLY A 124 -3.85 6.40 18.73
N ARG A 125 -5.04 6.45 18.10
CA ARG A 125 -5.96 5.30 18.03
C ARG A 125 -6.31 4.99 16.58
N VAL A 126 -6.47 3.69 16.28
CA VAL A 126 -6.84 3.20 14.95
C VAL A 126 -7.91 2.14 15.04
N LYS A 127 -8.75 2.05 14.01
CA LYS A 127 -9.72 0.99 13.82
C LYS A 127 -9.07 -0.18 13.08
N ILE A 128 -9.16 -1.37 13.67
CA ILE A 128 -8.62 -2.62 13.12
C ILE A 128 -9.70 -3.57 12.58
N SER A 129 -10.98 -3.27 12.82
CA SER A 129 -12.13 -4.07 12.34
C SER A 129 -12.37 -3.80 10.84
N THR A 130 -11.46 -4.27 9.98
CA THR A 130 -11.46 -4.06 8.53
C THR A 130 -11.67 -5.34 7.72
N GLY A 131 -11.91 -6.47 8.37
CA GLY A 131 -12.17 -7.77 7.73
C GLY A 131 -13.62 -7.97 7.31
N PRO A 132 -13.94 -9.06 6.58
CA PRO A 132 -15.26 -9.30 6.01
C PRO A 132 -16.41 -9.29 7.01
N LEU A 133 -16.19 -9.84 8.19
CA LEU A 133 -17.19 -9.87 9.27
C LEU A 133 -17.01 -8.67 10.20
N SER A 134 -15.78 -8.39 10.63
CA SER A 134 -15.50 -7.35 11.62
C SER A 134 -15.84 -5.94 11.13
N SER A 135 -15.80 -5.69 9.83
CA SER A 135 -16.22 -4.38 9.26
C SER A 135 -17.73 -4.12 9.38
N GLN A 136 -18.51 -5.14 9.68
CA GLN A 136 -19.98 -5.09 9.87
C GLN A 136 -20.38 -4.99 11.34
N THR A 137 -19.44 -4.94 12.26
CA THR A 137 -19.64 -4.84 13.70
C THR A 137 -19.28 -3.43 14.20
N PRO A 138 -19.61 -3.09 15.47
CA PRO A 138 -19.07 -1.87 16.08
C PRO A 138 -17.55 -1.80 15.98
N ASP A 139 -17.03 -0.59 15.84
CA ASP A 139 -15.61 -0.35 15.54
C ASP A 139 -14.68 -0.95 16.61
N GLY A 140 -13.82 -1.86 16.18
CA GLY A 140 -12.70 -2.35 16.99
C GLY A 140 -11.55 -1.33 16.99
N VAL A 141 -11.52 -0.46 17.99
CA VAL A 141 -10.55 0.63 18.13
C VAL A 141 -9.50 0.28 19.18
N VAL A 142 -8.23 0.36 18.78
CA VAL A 142 -7.08 0.08 19.66
C VAL A 142 -6.03 1.21 19.58
N PRO A 143 -5.09 1.30 20.56
CA PRO A 143 -3.89 2.11 20.38
C PRO A 143 -3.09 1.69 19.15
N VAL A 144 -2.43 2.62 18.47
CA VAL A 144 -1.60 2.33 17.27
C VAL A 144 -0.52 1.30 17.60
N GLU A 145 0.11 1.41 18.77
CA GLU A 145 1.15 0.47 19.23
C GLU A 145 0.62 -0.96 19.34
N THR A 146 -0.62 -1.13 19.82
CA THR A 146 -1.29 -2.44 19.87
C THR A 146 -1.53 -2.99 18.47
N ALA A 147 -1.98 -2.15 17.54
CA ALA A 147 -2.17 -2.56 16.15
C ALA A 147 -0.85 -3.00 15.50
N ILE A 148 0.25 -2.27 15.74
CA ILE A 148 1.60 -2.63 15.26
C ILE A 148 2.04 -3.98 15.84
N ALA A 149 1.88 -4.20 17.15
CA ALA A 149 2.26 -5.46 17.79
C ALA A 149 1.49 -6.64 17.19
N LEU A 150 0.16 -6.50 17.04
CA LEU A 150 -0.67 -7.53 16.42
C LEU A 150 -0.28 -7.80 14.95
N LEU A 151 0.05 -6.76 14.18
CA LEU A 151 0.53 -6.93 12.80
C LEU A 151 1.87 -7.66 12.75
N LYS A 152 2.79 -7.35 13.64
CA LYS A 152 4.08 -8.07 13.74
C LYS A 152 3.86 -9.55 14.10
N ASP A 153 2.98 -9.85 15.04
CA ASP A 153 2.61 -11.24 15.40
C ASP A 153 2.03 -12.01 14.21
N MET A 154 1.30 -11.33 13.33
CA MET A 154 0.75 -11.90 12.10
C MET A 154 1.75 -11.96 10.93
N GLY A 155 2.98 -11.47 11.10
CA GLY A 155 3.99 -11.38 10.03
C GLY A 155 3.75 -10.25 9.04
N GLY A 156 3.00 -9.21 9.43
CA GLY A 156 2.83 -7.98 8.65
C GLY A 156 4.10 -7.13 8.62
N SER A 157 4.26 -6.36 7.57
CA SER A 157 5.44 -5.51 7.32
C SER A 157 5.16 -4.03 7.58
N SER A 158 3.92 -3.60 7.45
CA SER A 158 3.53 -2.18 7.48
C SER A 158 2.10 -1.95 7.91
N ILE A 159 1.83 -0.74 8.37
CA ILE A 159 0.46 -0.21 8.51
C ILE A 159 0.07 0.48 7.21
N LYS A 160 -1.06 0.06 6.62
CA LYS A 160 -1.78 0.84 5.64
C LYS A 160 -2.82 1.71 6.33
N TYR A 161 -2.60 3.03 6.36
CA TYR A 161 -3.50 3.99 6.99
C TYR A 161 -4.49 4.54 5.97
N PHE A 162 -5.74 4.06 6.00
CA PHE A 162 -6.77 4.35 4.99
C PHE A 162 -8.19 4.33 5.58
N PRO A 163 -9.11 5.19 5.12
CA PRO A 163 -8.90 6.33 4.23
C PRO A 163 -8.49 7.60 5.02
N MET A 164 -7.34 8.19 4.73
CA MET A 164 -6.91 9.39 5.45
C MET A 164 -7.50 10.70 4.89
N GLY A 165 -8.01 10.67 3.64
CA GLY A 165 -8.62 11.85 3.02
C GLY A 165 -7.63 13.00 2.79
N GLY A 166 -6.41 12.70 2.34
CA GLY A 166 -5.32 13.65 2.27
C GLY A 166 -4.90 14.11 3.67
N LEU A 167 -4.94 15.41 3.92
CA LEU A 167 -4.56 16.00 5.21
C LEU A 167 -5.73 16.15 6.19
N LYS A 168 -6.93 15.61 5.91
CA LYS A 168 -8.08 15.73 6.80
C LYS A 168 -7.87 15.07 8.17
N CYS A 169 -7.07 13.99 8.22
CA CYS A 169 -6.71 13.29 9.44
C CYS A 169 -5.26 13.57 9.87
N ARG A 170 -4.77 14.80 9.65
CA ARG A 170 -3.37 15.17 9.81
C ARG A 170 -2.80 14.80 11.18
N ASP A 171 -3.46 15.17 12.26
CA ASP A 171 -2.96 14.93 13.62
C ASP A 171 -2.96 13.44 13.99
N GLU A 172 -3.96 12.68 13.53
CA GLU A 172 -3.97 11.24 13.66
C GLU A 172 -2.82 10.61 12.85
N TYR A 173 -2.59 11.09 11.62
CA TYR A 173 -1.50 10.60 10.77
C TYR A 173 -0.11 10.85 11.39
N ILE A 174 0.10 12.03 11.99
CA ILE A 174 1.33 12.31 12.75
C ILE A 174 1.52 11.29 13.87
N ALA A 175 0.49 11.01 14.65
CA ALA A 175 0.56 10.04 15.74
C ALA A 175 0.86 8.62 15.24
N VAL A 176 0.27 8.21 14.10
CA VAL A 176 0.55 6.92 13.45
C VAL A 176 2.01 6.85 12.96
N ALA A 177 2.51 7.90 12.30
CA ALA A 177 3.89 7.98 11.83
C ALA A 177 4.90 7.89 12.99
N GLN A 178 4.66 8.62 14.08
CA GLN A 178 5.49 8.55 15.28
C GLN A 178 5.49 7.15 15.93
N ALA A 179 4.35 6.47 15.97
CA ALA A 179 4.26 5.11 16.48
C ALA A 179 5.03 4.13 15.58
N CYS A 180 4.86 4.22 14.26
CA CYS A 180 5.61 3.42 13.30
C CYS A 180 7.14 3.59 13.46
N ALA A 181 7.61 4.83 13.62
CA ALA A 181 9.02 5.13 13.84
C ALA A 181 9.56 4.51 15.14
N ARG A 182 8.82 4.69 16.27
CA ARG A 182 9.23 4.12 17.57
C ARG A 182 9.33 2.61 17.57
N HIS A 183 8.52 1.93 16.76
CA HIS A 183 8.45 0.47 16.71
C HIS A 183 9.18 -0.14 15.51
N ASP A 184 9.94 0.66 14.74
CA ASP A 184 10.57 0.26 13.48
C ASP A 184 9.59 -0.56 12.61
N PHE A 185 8.50 0.10 12.24
CA PHE A 185 7.43 -0.49 11.42
C PHE A 185 7.12 0.43 10.25
N TRP A 186 6.88 -0.14 9.06
CA TRP A 186 6.70 0.65 7.85
C TRP A 186 5.32 1.29 7.77
N LEU A 187 5.20 2.36 6.99
CA LEU A 187 3.99 3.17 6.89
C LEU A 187 3.56 3.38 5.44
N GLU A 188 2.27 3.15 5.19
CA GLU A 188 1.63 3.30 3.88
C GLU A 188 0.45 4.27 3.95
N PRO A 189 0.71 5.60 3.85
CA PRO A 189 -0.35 6.59 3.80
C PRO A 189 -1.20 6.39 2.53
N THR A 190 -2.53 6.37 2.70
CA THR A 190 -3.45 6.02 1.62
C THR A 190 -4.76 6.80 1.69
N GLY A 191 -5.21 7.30 0.53
CA GLY A 191 -6.50 7.94 0.35
C GLY A 191 -6.43 9.46 0.34
N GLY A 192 -6.86 10.06 -0.79
CA GLY A 192 -6.89 11.51 -0.98
C GLY A 192 -5.52 12.15 -1.16
N ILE A 193 -4.50 11.36 -1.48
CA ILE A 193 -3.17 11.89 -1.81
C ILE A 193 -3.17 12.36 -3.27
N ASP A 194 -2.67 13.57 -3.48
CA ASP A 194 -2.53 14.22 -4.78
C ASP A 194 -1.19 14.99 -4.86
N LEU A 195 -0.93 15.63 -5.99
CA LEU A 195 0.31 16.39 -6.19
C LEU A 195 0.44 17.60 -5.26
N ASP A 196 -0.68 18.17 -4.78
CA ASP A 196 -0.66 19.35 -3.92
C ASP A 196 -0.29 19.01 -2.47
N ASN A 197 -0.72 17.84 -1.97
CA ASN A 197 -0.52 17.44 -0.58
C ASN A 197 0.57 16.37 -0.37
N PHE A 198 1.09 15.75 -1.43
CA PHE A 198 2.06 14.66 -1.37
C PHE A 198 3.31 15.01 -0.56
N THR A 199 3.89 16.18 -0.83
CA THR A 199 5.12 16.63 -0.14
C THR A 199 4.93 16.72 1.37
N GLU A 200 3.84 17.33 1.84
CA GLU A 200 3.56 17.45 3.27
C GLU A 200 3.32 16.08 3.91
N ILE A 201 2.54 15.21 3.26
CA ILE A 201 2.28 13.85 3.75
C ILE A 201 3.56 13.04 3.87
N LEU A 202 4.43 13.11 2.86
CA LEU A 202 5.72 12.42 2.89
C LEU A 202 6.65 13.00 3.97
N GLN A 203 6.72 14.32 4.09
CA GLN A 203 7.57 15.01 5.06
C GLN A 203 7.18 14.67 6.50
N ILE A 204 5.89 14.60 6.83
CA ILE A 204 5.41 14.16 8.15
C ILE A 204 5.97 12.80 8.53
N ALA A 205 5.96 11.83 7.62
CA ALA A 205 6.49 10.49 7.91
C ALA A 205 8.02 10.47 8.02
N LEU A 206 8.71 11.25 7.19
CA LEU A 206 10.17 11.40 7.24
C LEU A 206 10.63 12.08 8.52
N ASP A 207 9.98 13.16 8.94
CA ASP A 207 10.28 13.90 10.17
C ASP A 207 10.00 13.08 11.43
N ALA A 208 8.99 12.22 11.39
CA ALA A 208 8.72 11.26 12.46
C ALA A 208 9.83 10.18 12.58
N GLY A 209 10.65 9.98 11.54
CA GLY A 209 11.71 8.98 11.52
C GLY A 209 11.28 7.61 11.00
N VAL A 210 10.17 7.49 10.27
CA VAL A 210 9.73 6.22 9.69
C VAL A 210 10.79 5.68 8.73
N SER A 211 11.21 4.44 8.90
CA SER A 211 12.33 3.85 8.14
C SER A 211 11.98 3.61 6.67
N LYS A 212 10.77 3.13 6.37
CA LYS A 212 10.27 2.85 5.03
C LYS A 212 8.85 3.40 4.85
N ILE A 213 8.62 4.11 3.77
CA ILE A 213 7.34 4.75 3.48
C ILE A 213 6.88 4.33 2.08
N ILE A 214 5.64 3.86 1.97
CA ILE A 214 5.03 3.50 0.69
C ILE A 214 3.73 4.32 0.53
N PRO A 215 3.81 5.56 0.03
CA PRO A 215 2.62 6.36 -0.22
C PRO A 215 1.81 5.80 -1.40
N HIS A 216 0.49 5.71 -1.24
CA HIS A 216 -0.44 5.22 -2.26
C HIS A 216 -1.15 6.40 -2.94
N ILE A 217 -0.78 6.70 -4.16
CA ILE A 217 -1.36 7.78 -4.96
C ILE A 217 -2.17 7.16 -6.10
N TYR A 218 -3.47 7.34 -6.10
CA TYR A 218 -4.36 6.62 -7.01
C TYR A 218 -5.21 7.55 -7.87
N SER A 219 -6.44 7.85 -7.48
CA SER A 219 -7.45 8.53 -8.30
C SER A 219 -7.06 9.92 -8.79
N SER A 220 -6.19 10.62 -8.07
CA SER A 220 -5.74 11.99 -8.39
C SER A 220 -4.88 12.06 -9.65
N ILE A 221 -4.13 10.98 -9.95
CA ILE A 221 -3.20 10.89 -11.08
C ILE A 221 -3.70 9.96 -12.20
N ILE A 222 -4.92 9.42 -12.09
CA ILE A 222 -5.54 8.59 -13.13
C ILE A 222 -6.27 9.50 -14.11
N ASP A 223 -6.01 9.32 -15.40
CA ASP A 223 -6.77 9.94 -16.47
C ASP A 223 -8.17 9.30 -16.56
N LYS A 224 -9.21 10.13 -16.48
CA LYS A 224 -10.61 9.66 -16.41
C LYS A 224 -11.13 9.06 -17.70
N VAL A 225 -10.49 9.34 -18.84
CA VAL A 225 -10.92 8.85 -20.14
C VAL A 225 -10.30 7.49 -20.42
N SER A 226 -8.99 7.37 -20.25
CA SER A 226 -8.26 6.12 -20.52
C SER A 226 -8.26 5.15 -19.34
N GLY A 227 -8.48 5.62 -18.11
CA GLY A 227 -8.30 4.83 -16.90
C GLY A 227 -6.83 4.58 -16.52
N ASN A 228 -5.90 5.13 -17.27
CA ASN A 228 -4.46 4.95 -17.04
C ASN A 228 -3.92 6.00 -16.06
N THR A 229 -2.99 5.61 -15.23
CA THR A 229 -2.15 6.56 -14.46
C THR A 229 -1.29 7.36 -15.44
N ARG A 230 -1.26 8.69 -15.27
CA ARG A 230 -0.44 9.59 -16.10
C ARG A 230 1.06 9.45 -15.73
N PRO A 231 1.94 9.00 -16.65
CA PRO A 231 3.36 8.83 -16.35
C PRO A 231 4.07 10.14 -15.96
N ASP A 232 3.59 11.29 -16.48
CA ASP A 232 4.16 12.59 -16.13
C ASP A 232 3.92 12.95 -14.65
N ASP A 233 2.75 12.64 -14.11
CA ASP A 233 2.48 12.81 -12.68
C ASP A 233 3.38 11.90 -11.83
N VAL A 234 3.67 10.68 -12.31
CA VAL A 234 4.61 9.77 -11.62
C VAL A 234 6.03 10.35 -11.62
N ARG A 235 6.48 10.95 -12.72
CA ARG A 235 7.79 11.68 -12.77
C ARG A 235 7.81 12.84 -11.79
N GLN A 236 6.71 13.58 -11.70
CA GLN A 236 6.59 14.69 -10.74
C GLN A 236 6.64 14.20 -9.30
N LEU A 237 5.92 13.13 -8.95
CA LEU A 237 5.99 12.50 -7.63
C LEU A 237 7.40 12.02 -7.28
N MET A 238 8.13 11.47 -8.25
CA MET A 238 9.53 11.09 -8.06
C MET A 238 10.45 12.31 -7.83
N ALA A 239 10.23 13.41 -8.55
CA ALA A 239 10.98 14.65 -8.32
C ALA A 239 10.72 15.21 -6.91
N MET A 240 9.45 15.22 -6.47
CA MET A 240 9.07 15.62 -5.12
C MET A 240 9.68 14.67 -4.05
N THR A 241 9.67 13.36 -4.29
CA THR A 241 10.31 12.38 -3.41
C THR A 241 11.81 12.65 -3.25
N ARG A 242 12.52 12.96 -4.35
CA ARG A 242 13.94 13.32 -4.32
C ARG A 242 14.19 14.58 -3.50
N ALA A 243 13.34 15.59 -3.65
CA ALA A 243 13.47 16.83 -2.90
C ALA A 243 13.27 16.62 -1.38
N CYS A 244 12.40 15.70 -0.97
CA CYS A 244 12.16 15.40 0.44
C CYS A 244 13.24 14.53 1.07
N VAL A 245 13.78 13.57 0.32
CA VAL A 245 14.72 12.57 0.88
C VAL A 245 16.19 13.05 0.76
N GLY A 246 16.45 14.00 -0.11
CA GLY A 246 17.78 14.60 -0.32
C GLY A 246 18.63 13.84 -1.35
#